data_e48dde78a84bfa94f0efc1cccb4c62db
#
_entry.id   e48dde78a84bfa94f0efc1cccb4c62db
#
_cell.length_a   1.000
_cell.length_b   1.000
_cell.length_c   1.000
_cell.angle_alpha   90.00
_cell.angle_beta   90.00
_cell.angle_gamma   90.00
#
_symmetry.space_group_name_H-M   'P 1'
#
loop_
_entity.id
_entity.type
_entity.pdbx_description
1 polymer ?
#
loop_
_entity_poly.entity_id
_entity_poly.type
_entity_poly.pdbx_seq_one_letter_code
_entity_poly.pdbx_strand_id
1 'polypeptide(L)' 'MSISKDDFYLWKSEPITQAIFEACEMRIEDGKNTLAGQAGLDPIFDSYVRGMIKAYSEMLAITVEDIEE' A
#
# COMPACT_ATOMS: atom_id res chain seq x y z
N MET A 1 -21.43 5.15 -9.51
CA MET A 1 -20.70 4.82 -10.75
C MET A 1 -20.15 3.42 -10.63
N SER A 2 -20.43 2.57 -11.61
CA SER A 2 -19.89 1.21 -11.58
C SER A 2 -18.64 1.13 -12.46
N ILE A 3 -17.68 0.34 -12.03
CA ILE A 3 -16.42 0.14 -12.74
C ILE A 3 -16.39 -1.32 -13.18
N SER A 4 -16.10 -1.57 -14.47
CA SER A 4 -16.03 -2.93 -14.96
C SER A 4 -14.77 -3.63 -14.42
N LYS A 5 -14.85 -4.93 -14.23
CA LYS A 5 -13.69 -5.72 -13.81
C LYS A 5 -12.57 -5.66 -14.84
N ASP A 6 -12.94 -5.64 -16.12
CA ASP A 6 -11.94 -5.57 -17.19
C ASP A 6 -11.17 -4.26 -17.15
N ASP A 7 -11.85 -3.14 -16.93
CA ASP A 7 -11.21 -1.83 -16.80
C ASP A 7 -10.29 -1.79 -15.58
N PHE A 8 -10.71 -2.38 -14.48
CA PHE A 8 -9.91 -2.43 -13.27
C PHE A 8 -8.63 -3.23 -13.48
N TYR A 9 -8.72 -4.41 -14.09
CA TYR A 9 -7.55 -5.23 -14.35
C TYR A 9 -6.62 -4.60 -15.39
N LEU A 10 -7.19 -3.91 -16.38
CA LEU A 10 -6.40 -3.17 -17.35
C LEU A 10 -5.59 -2.07 -16.66
N TRP A 11 -6.24 -1.30 -15.78
CA TRP A 11 -5.57 -0.27 -15.01
C TRP A 11 -4.43 -0.84 -14.16
N LYS A 12 -4.65 -1.97 -13.50
CA LYS A 12 -3.61 -2.60 -12.67
C LYS A 12 -2.41 -3.05 -13.48
N SER A 13 -2.60 -3.36 -14.76
CA SER A 13 -1.50 -3.82 -15.62
C SER A 13 -0.74 -2.69 -16.30
N GLU A 14 -1.22 -1.46 -16.19
CA GLU A 14 -0.55 -0.32 -16.81
C GLU A 14 0.81 -0.03 -16.17
N PRO A 15 1.81 0.39 -16.98
CA PRO A 15 3.17 0.63 -16.46
C PRO A 15 3.22 1.64 -15.32
N ILE A 16 2.46 2.72 -15.40
CA ILE A 16 2.44 3.74 -14.32
C ILE A 16 1.86 3.15 -13.05
N THR A 17 0.77 2.39 -13.16
CA THR A 17 0.15 1.73 -12.00
C THR A 17 1.13 0.77 -11.34
N GLN A 18 1.84 -0.02 -12.14
CA GLN A 18 2.84 -0.95 -11.64
C GLN A 18 3.98 -0.22 -10.92
N ALA A 19 4.42 0.90 -11.48
CA ALA A 19 5.46 1.72 -10.86
C ALA A 19 5.00 2.29 -9.51
N ILE A 20 3.74 2.71 -9.41
CA ILE A 20 3.17 3.21 -8.16
C ILE A 20 3.11 2.09 -7.12
N PHE A 21 2.69 0.89 -7.51
CA PHE A 21 2.63 -0.25 -6.61
C PHE A 21 4.02 -0.67 -6.12
N GLU A 22 5.02 -0.64 -6.99
CA GLU A 22 6.41 -0.89 -6.59
C GLU A 22 6.89 0.14 -5.59
N ALA A 23 6.55 1.42 -5.80
CA ALA A 23 6.89 2.47 -4.84
C ALA A 23 6.24 2.22 -3.48
N CYS A 24 4.99 1.75 -3.45
CA CYS A 24 4.31 1.38 -2.21
C CYS A 24 5.02 0.22 -1.50
N GLU A 25 5.44 -0.80 -2.26
CA GLU A 25 6.18 -1.92 -1.70
C GLU A 25 7.51 -1.47 -1.08
N MET A 26 8.21 -0.55 -1.73
CA MET A 26 9.45 0.00 -1.19
C MET A 26 9.21 0.77 0.10
N ARG A 27 8.12 1.52 0.20
CA ARG A 27 7.79 2.24 1.44
C ARG A 27 7.44 1.29 2.57
N ILE A 28 6.77 0.19 2.27
CA ILE A 28 6.49 -0.85 3.26
C ILE A 28 7.81 -1.44 3.79
N GLU A 29 8.72 -1.78 2.89
CA GLU A 29 10.00 -2.35 3.25
C GLU A 29 10.84 -1.38 4.08
N ASP A 30 10.90 -0.11 3.68
CA ASP A 30 11.58 0.94 4.44
C ASP A 30 10.99 1.08 5.83
N GLY A 31 9.65 1.03 5.95
CA GLY A 31 8.98 1.09 7.24
C GLY A 31 9.32 -0.09 8.14
N LYS A 32 9.35 -1.29 7.58
CA LYS A 32 9.75 -2.50 8.32
C LYS A 32 11.18 -2.39 8.81
N ASN A 33 12.08 -1.90 7.97
CA ASN A 33 13.49 -1.70 8.34
C ASN A 33 13.63 -0.65 9.43
N THR A 34 12.86 0.42 9.38
CA THR A 34 12.83 1.45 10.40
C THR A 34 12.40 0.87 11.75
N LEU A 35 11.33 0.08 11.76
CA LEU A 35 10.86 -0.56 13.00
C LEU A 35 11.88 -1.55 13.54
N ALA A 36 12.53 -2.32 12.67
CA ALA A 36 13.55 -3.29 13.08
C ALA A 36 14.74 -2.59 13.74
N GLY A 37 15.09 -1.37 13.28
CA GLY A 37 16.25 -0.64 13.79
C GLY A 37 16.00 0.14 15.06
N GLN A 38 14.75 0.56 15.33
CA GLN A 38 14.46 1.48 16.43
C GLN A 38 13.13 1.26 17.13
N ALA A 39 12.56 0.05 17.01
CA ALA A 39 11.30 -0.26 17.68
C ALA A 39 11.43 -0.08 19.19
N GLY A 40 10.45 0.57 19.80
CA GLY A 40 10.40 0.80 21.23
C GLY A 40 11.11 2.07 21.70
N LEU A 41 11.90 2.74 20.85
CA LEU A 41 12.55 3.99 21.20
C LEU A 41 11.58 5.17 21.23
N ASP A 42 10.60 5.15 20.32
CA ASP A 42 9.55 6.16 20.24
C ASP A 42 8.23 5.50 19.90
N PRO A 43 7.39 5.19 20.90
CA PRO A 43 6.13 4.49 20.67
C PRO A 43 5.16 5.22 19.73
N ILE A 44 5.16 6.55 19.75
CA ILE A 44 4.30 7.35 18.88
C ILE A 44 4.75 7.20 17.43
N PHE A 45 6.03 7.31 17.19
CA PHE A 45 6.60 7.15 15.86
C PHE A 45 6.41 5.71 15.35
N ASP A 46 6.61 4.72 16.22
CA ASP A 46 6.38 3.32 15.87
C ASP A 46 4.93 3.09 15.42
N SER A 47 3.97 3.68 16.13
CA SER A 47 2.55 3.58 15.77
C SER A 47 2.27 4.21 14.41
N TYR A 48 2.90 5.36 14.13
CA TYR A 48 2.79 6.02 12.83
C TYR A 48 3.31 5.13 11.71
N VAL A 49 4.50 4.55 11.88
CA VAL A 49 5.13 3.68 10.87
C VAL A 49 4.27 2.44 10.63
N ARG A 50 3.74 1.82 11.69
CA ARG A 50 2.86 0.66 11.55
C ARG A 50 1.59 1.00 10.79
N GLY A 51 1.00 2.17 11.06
CA GLY A 51 -0.18 2.65 10.34
C GLY A 51 0.12 2.89 8.87
N MET A 52 1.29 3.44 8.57
CA MET A 52 1.74 3.65 7.19
C MET A 52 1.89 2.33 6.44
N ILE A 53 2.54 1.34 7.06
CA ILE A 53 2.71 0.00 6.48
C ILE A 53 1.34 -0.61 6.18
N LYS A 54 0.41 -0.51 7.12
CA LYS A 54 -0.93 -1.06 6.97
C LYS A 54 -1.66 -0.38 5.79
N ALA A 55 -1.60 0.94 5.71
CA ALA A 55 -2.27 1.69 4.66
C ALA A 55 -1.74 1.32 3.27
N TYR A 56 -0.42 1.26 3.11
CA TYR A 56 0.17 0.86 1.83
C TYR A 56 -0.16 -0.59 1.50
N SER A 57 -0.17 -1.48 2.49
CA SER A 57 -0.52 -2.88 2.29
C SER A 57 -1.97 -3.03 1.83
N GLU A 58 -2.88 -2.26 2.39
CA GLU A 58 -4.29 -2.25 1.99
C GLU A 58 -4.45 -1.75 0.55
N MET A 59 -3.68 -0.72 0.16
CA MET A 59 -3.71 -0.22 -1.22
C MET A 59 -3.20 -1.25 -2.22
N LEU A 60 -2.16 -2.01 -1.87
CA LEU A 60 -1.66 -3.07 -2.74
C LEU A 60 -2.66 -4.22 -2.89
N ALA A 61 -3.49 -4.43 -1.88
CA ALA A 61 -4.50 -5.49 -1.87
C ALA A 61 -5.86 -5.02 -2.40
N ILE A 62 -5.95 -3.81 -2.96
CA ILE A 62 -7.22 -3.26 -3.44
C ILE A 62 -7.82 -4.15 -4.52
N THR A 63 -9.13 -4.37 -4.42
CA THR A 63 -9.86 -5.18 -5.39
C THR A 63 -10.98 -4.34 -6.02
N VAL A 64 -11.57 -4.86 -7.09
CA VAL A 64 -12.68 -4.16 -7.75
C VAL A 64 -13.86 -4.00 -6.80
N GLU A 65 -14.07 -4.93 -5.90
CA GLU A 65 -15.16 -4.86 -4.91
C GLU A 65 -14.98 -3.68 -3.94
N ASP A 66 -13.76 -3.26 -3.66
CA ASP A 66 -13.49 -2.14 -2.76
C ASP A 66 -13.97 -0.80 -3.32
N ILE A 67 -14.00 -0.67 -4.64
CA ILE A 67 -14.36 0.58 -5.33
C ILE A 67 -15.68 0.48 -6.11
N GLU A 68 -16.30 -0.70 -6.12
CA GLU A 68 -17.58 -0.93 -6.79
C GLU A 68 -18.71 -0.48 -5.87
N GLU A 69 -19.68 0.23 -6.43
CA GLU A 69 -20.87 0.66 -5.69
C GLU A 69 -22.02 -0.33 -5.82
#